data_3f802ec9ec573a71d8ca18469609c34f
#
_entry.id   3f802ec9ec573a71d8ca18469609c34f
#
_cell.length_a   1.000
_cell.length_b   1.000
_cell.length_c   1.000
_cell.angle_alpha   90.00
_cell.angle_beta   90.00
_cell.angle_gamma   90.00
#
_symmetry.space_group_name_H-M   'P 1'
#
loop_
_entity.id
_entity.type
_entity.pdbx_description
1 polymer ?
#
loop_
_entity_poly.entity_id
_entity_poly.type
_entity_poly.pdbx_seq_one_letter_code
_entity_poly.pdbx_strand_id
1 'polypeptide(L)'
;MTNILLYSILIPVITAIMMNGIIYTFGIIKKNKSIRNPLIPPGYVIGTIWIIIFGLLGYVHYLLYKLKNGISFTSIFLIFVFLFCISYPLITGFKEKSGLLLNLITLILAFILGMLVIIESKYIFLYIIPLILWAAYVNIAYVIQCSEFYK
;
A
#
# COMPACT_ATOMS: atom_id res chain seq x y z
N MET A 1 -11.37 -25.20 -2.60
CA MET A 1 -10.40 -24.25 -3.22
C MET A 1 -10.96 -22.83 -3.35
N THR A 2 -12.24 -22.65 -3.64
CA THR A 2 -12.91 -21.33 -3.75
C THR A 2 -12.81 -20.48 -2.47
N ASN A 3 -12.87 -21.09 -1.30
CA ASN A 3 -12.85 -20.36 -0.03
C ASN A 3 -11.49 -19.66 0.26
N ILE A 4 -10.35 -20.27 -0.11
CA ILE A 4 -9.03 -19.69 0.13
C ILE A 4 -8.84 -18.44 -0.72
N LEU A 5 -9.24 -18.47 -1.99
CA LEU A 5 -9.20 -17.28 -2.85
C LEU A 5 -10.04 -16.16 -2.26
N LEU A 6 -11.27 -16.47 -1.86
CA LEU A 6 -12.19 -15.48 -1.32
C LEU A 6 -11.61 -14.82 -0.06
N TYR A 7 -11.14 -15.62 0.90
CA TYR A 7 -10.54 -15.07 2.14
C TYR A 7 -9.26 -14.28 1.87
N SER A 8 -8.40 -14.74 0.96
CA SER A 8 -7.16 -14.02 0.61
C SER A 8 -7.43 -12.63 0.07
N ILE A 9 -8.51 -12.41 -0.66
CA ILE A 9 -8.88 -11.10 -1.21
C ILE A 9 -9.72 -10.31 -0.22
N LEU A 10 -10.72 -10.91 0.41
CA LEU A 10 -11.67 -10.19 1.26
C LEU A 10 -11.02 -9.66 2.53
N ILE A 11 -10.13 -10.41 3.18
CA ILE A 11 -9.50 -9.96 4.43
C ILE A 11 -8.73 -8.65 4.22
N PRO A 12 -7.79 -8.52 3.24
CA PRO A 12 -7.11 -7.27 2.99
C PRO A 12 -8.05 -6.11 2.61
N VAL A 13 -9.06 -6.38 1.78
CA VAL A 13 -10.02 -5.36 1.34
C VAL A 13 -10.86 -4.86 2.51
N ILE A 14 -11.43 -5.75 3.32
CA ILE A 14 -12.22 -5.37 4.49
C ILE A 14 -11.37 -4.60 5.49
N THR A 15 -10.14 -5.05 5.74
CA THR A 15 -9.21 -4.35 6.63
C THR A 15 -8.91 -2.94 6.13
N ALA A 16 -8.70 -2.76 4.81
CA ALA A 16 -8.51 -1.44 4.22
C ALA A 16 -9.73 -0.52 4.36
N ILE A 17 -10.94 -1.06 4.14
CA ILE A 17 -12.19 -0.31 4.31
C ILE A 17 -12.36 0.12 5.77
N MET A 18 -12.14 -0.80 6.72
CA MET A 18 -12.21 -0.51 8.15
C MET A 18 -11.20 0.57 8.56
N MET A 19 -9.96 0.47 8.10
CA MET A 19 -8.92 1.48 8.38
C MET A 19 -9.29 2.85 7.82
N ASN A 20 -9.78 2.92 6.59
CA ASN A 20 -10.27 4.17 6.01
C ASN A 20 -11.44 4.74 6.84
N GLY A 21 -12.36 3.90 7.29
CA GLY A 21 -13.45 4.29 8.19
C GLY A 21 -12.95 4.87 9.51
N ILE A 22 -11.97 4.21 10.15
CA ILE A 22 -11.34 4.68 11.39
C ILE A 22 -10.69 6.05 11.18
N ILE A 23 -9.85 6.18 10.13
CA ILE A 23 -9.15 7.42 9.80
C ILE A 23 -10.14 8.57 9.60
N TYR A 24 -11.22 8.32 8.87
CA TYR A 24 -12.25 9.33 8.60
C TYR A 24 -13.03 9.70 9.86
N THR A 25 -13.49 8.71 10.64
CA THR A 25 -14.34 8.92 11.83
C THR A 25 -13.59 9.64 12.95
N PHE A 26 -12.33 9.26 13.19
CA PHE A 26 -11.53 9.87 14.25
C PHE A 26 -10.76 11.12 13.79
N GLY A 27 -10.86 11.52 12.51
CA GLY A 27 -10.20 12.71 11.99
C GLY A 27 -8.68 12.65 12.15
N ILE A 28 -8.09 11.44 12.09
CA ILE A 28 -6.65 11.20 12.32
C ILE A 28 -5.82 12.01 11.35
N ILE A 29 -6.26 12.15 10.11
CA ILE A 29 -5.66 13.05 9.13
C ILE A 29 -6.31 14.42 9.31
N LYS A 30 -5.67 15.29 10.07
CA LYS A 30 -6.09 16.69 10.19
C LYS A 30 -6.14 17.31 8.79
N LYS A 31 -7.26 17.95 8.47
CA LYS A 31 -7.37 18.84 7.30
C LYS A 31 -6.46 20.03 7.53
N ASN A 32 -5.15 19.88 7.32
CA ASN A 32 -4.27 21.02 7.26
C ASN A 32 -4.70 21.86 6.05
N LYS A 33 -5.15 23.09 6.33
CA LYS A 33 -5.43 24.11 5.31
C LYS A 33 -4.17 24.58 4.57
N SER A 34 -3.00 24.02 4.87
CA SER A 34 -1.75 24.33 4.20
C SER A 34 -1.80 23.83 2.77
N ILE A 35 -1.66 24.74 1.86
CA ILE A 35 -1.45 24.66 0.40
C ILE A 35 -1.69 23.25 -0.14
N ARG A 36 -2.88 23.05 -0.72
CA ARG A 36 -3.28 21.78 -1.32
C ARG A 36 -2.39 21.53 -2.52
N ASN A 37 -1.43 20.62 -2.39
CA ASN A 37 -0.61 20.22 -3.53
C ASN A 37 -1.52 19.61 -4.60
N PRO A 38 -1.58 20.19 -5.82
CA PRO A 38 -2.43 19.70 -6.89
C PRO A 38 -2.04 18.30 -7.36
N LEU A 39 -0.82 17.83 -7.05
CA LEU A 39 -0.33 16.50 -7.38
C LEU A 39 -0.84 15.42 -6.42
N ILE A 40 -1.33 15.78 -5.24
CA ILE A 40 -1.86 14.79 -4.28
C ILE A 40 -3.36 14.66 -4.50
N PRO A 41 -3.86 13.47 -4.92
CA PRO A 41 -5.28 13.24 -5.12
C PRO A 41 -6.09 13.44 -3.82
N PRO A 42 -7.40 13.69 -3.94
CA PRO A 42 -8.28 13.74 -2.78
C PRO A 42 -8.23 12.44 -1.97
N GLY A 43 -8.41 12.53 -0.64
CA GLY A 43 -8.28 11.39 0.27
C GLY A 43 -9.15 10.17 -0.10
N TYR A 44 -10.36 10.39 -0.66
CA TYR A 44 -11.21 9.29 -1.12
C TYR A 44 -10.61 8.54 -2.32
N VAL A 45 -9.92 9.25 -3.23
CA VAL A 45 -9.21 8.64 -4.36
C VAL A 45 -8.05 7.78 -3.85
N ILE A 46 -7.25 8.33 -2.91
CA ILE A 46 -6.15 7.60 -2.27
C ILE A 46 -6.69 6.32 -1.61
N GLY A 47 -7.78 6.44 -0.83
CA GLY A 47 -8.39 5.29 -0.17
C GLY A 47 -8.88 4.23 -1.15
N THR A 48 -9.50 4.63 -2.27
CA THR A 48 -9.94 3.70 -3.32
C THR A 48 -8.77 2.97 -3.97
N ILE A 49 -7.68 3.69 -4.28
CA ILE A 49 -6.47 3.09 -4.86
C ILE A 49 -5.88 2.04 -3.91
N TRP A 50 -5.81 2.33 -2.61
CA TRP A 50 -5.31 1.37 -1.62
C TRP A 50 -6.20 0.13 -1.49
N ILE A 51 -7.54 0.28 -1.56
CA ILE A 51 -8.46 -0.87 -1.57
C ILE A 51 -8.17 -1.80 -2.76
N ILE A 52 -7.97 -1.22 -3.95
CA ILE A 52 -7.63 -2.00 -5.16
C ILE A 52 -6.28 -2.70 -4.99
N ILE A 53 -5.24 -1.97 -4.54
CA ILE A 53 -3.90 -2.53 -4.32
C ILE A 53 -3.96 -3.69 -3.31
N PHE A 54 -4.66 -3.54 -2.20
CA PHE A 54 -4.78 -4.59 -1.19
C PHE A 54 -5.56 -5.82 -1.71
N GLY A 55 -6.57 -5.61 -2.54
CA GLY A 55 -7.23 -6.70 -3.24
C GLY A 55 -6.28 -7.48 -4.16
N LEU A 56 -5.41 -6.76 -4.90
CA LEU A 56 -4.38 -7.37 -5.74
C LEU A 56 -3.34 -8.12 -4.92
N LEU A 57 -2.87 -7.57 -3.80
CA LEU A 57 -1.94 -8.25 -2.89
C LEU A 57 -2.55 -9.54 -2.32
N GLY A 58 -3.84 -9.49 -1.96
CA GLY A 58 -4.57 -10.69 -1.55
C GLY A 58 -4.64 -11.75 -2.65
N TYR A 59 -4.85 -11.33 -3.88
CA TYR A 59 -4.82 -12.25 -5.03
C TYR A 59 -3.42 -12.82 -5.28
N VAL A 60 -2.36 -12.01 -5.17
CA VAL A 60 -0.97 -12.48 -5.22
C VAL A 60 -0.69 -13.52 -4.14
N HIS A 61 -1.13 -13.28 -2.91
CA HIS A 61 -1.00 -14.24 -1.81
C HIS A 61 -1.64 -15.60 -2.18
N TYR A 62 -2.84 -15.58 -2.72
CA TYR A 62 -3.52 -16.79 -3.19
C TYR A 62 -2.73 -17.52 -4.29
N LEU A 63 -2.22 -16.78 -5.28
CA LEU A 63 -1.45 -17.37 -6.39
C LEU A 63 -0.14 -18.00 -5.89
N LEU A 64 0.58 -17.32 -4.98
CA LEU A 64 1.80 -17.85 -4.35
C LEU A 64 1.49 -19.10 -3.53
N TYR A 65 0.43 -19.07 -2.73
CA TYR A 65 -0.02 -20.23 -1.95
C TYR A 65 -0.32 -21.42 -2.84
N LYS A 66 -1.02 -21.20 -3.97
CA LYS A 66 -1.32 -22.24 -4.96
C LYS A 66 -0.07 -22.77 -5.65
N LEU A 67 0.87 -21.88 -6.00
CA LEU A 67 2.12 -22.25 -6.69
C LEU A 67 3.02 -23.12 -5.80
N LYS A 68 3.10 -22.81 -4.51
CA LYS A 68 3.98 -23.50 -3.56
C LYS A 68 3.30 -24.60 -2.76
N ASN A 69 1.99 -24.83 -2.95
CA ASN A 69 1.17 -25.73 -2.15
C ASN A 69 1.26 -25.43 -0.63
N GLY A 70 1.43 -24.17 -0.26
CA GLY A 70 1.57 -23.72 1.14
C GLY A 70 2.10 -22.31 1.26
N ILE A 71 2.39 -21.92 2.51
CA ILE A 71 2.95 -20.61 2.83
C ILE A 71 4.43 -20.59 2.48
N SER A 72 4.85 -19.66 1.60
CA SER A 72 6.25 -19.41 1.24
C SER A 72 6.81 -18.21 2.01
N PHE A 73 8.15 -18.06 2.00
CA PHE A 73 8.82 -16.86 2.53
C PHE A 73 8.27 -15.59 1.85
N THR A 74 8.07 -15.61 0.53
CA THR A 74 7.49 -14.50 -0.24
C THR A 74 6.07 -14.16 0.23
N SER A 75 5.26 -15.17 0.58
CA SER A 75 3.92 -14.96 1.16
C SER A 75 3.98 -14.28 2.52
N ILE A 76 4.92 -14.68 3.38
CA ILE A 76 5.13 -14.04 4.70
C ILE A 76 5.57 -12.60 4.52
N PHE A 77 6.54 -12.35 3.64
CA PHE A 77 7.01 -11.01 3.34
C PHE A 77 5.90 -10.11 2.75
N LEU A 78 5.03 -10.66 1.89
CA LEU A 78 3.86 -9.95 1.37
C LEU A 78 2.91 -9.52 2.50
N ILE A 79 2.63 -10.41 3.47
CA ILE A 79 1.80 -10.07 4.64
C ILE A 79 2.47 -8.95 5.45
N PHE A 80 3.79 -9.00 5.64
CA PHE A 80 4.52 -7.93 6.32
C PHE A 80 4.38 -6.59 5.59
N VAL A 81 4.56 -6.55 4.25
CA VAL A 81 4.38 -5.34 3.43
C VAL A 81 2.95 -4.82 3.54
N PHE A 82 1.96 -5.70 3.51
CA PHE A 82 0.55 -5.34 3.70
C PHE A 82 0.32 -4.67 5.06
N LEU A 83 0.79 -5.28 6.15
CA LEU A 83 0.64 -4.73 7.50
C LEU A 83 1.36 -3.39 7.64
N PHE A 84 2.53 -3.24 7.04
CA PHE A 84 3.26 -1.98 7.02
C PHE A 84 2.46 -0.90 6.28
N CYS A 85 1.96 -1.18 5.08
CA CYS A 85 1.17 -0.23 4.29
C CYS A 85 -0.13 0.19 4.98
N ILE A 86 -0.79 -0.73 5.69
CA ILE A 86 -2.03 -0.41 6.40
C ILE A 86 -1.80 0.41 7.67
N SER A 87 -0.65 0.26 8.33
CA SER A 87 -0.27 1.06 9.50
C SER A 87 0.21 2.47 9.16
N TYR A 88 0.66 2.69 7.91
CA TYR A 88 1.19 3.96 7.43
C TYR A 88 0.31 5.17 7.72
N PRO A 89 -1.01 5.18 7.42
CA PRO A 89 -1.87 6.35 7.68
C PRO A 89 -2.00 6.68 9.16
N LEU A 90 -1.93 5.68 10.04
CA LEU A 90 -1.96 5.90 11.49
C LEU A 90 -0.68 6.63 11.94
N ILE A 91 0.47 6.17 11.47
CA ILE A 91 1.76 6.76 11.86
C ILE A 91 1.88 8.19 11.33
N THR A 92 1.50 8.44 10.07
CA THR A 92 1.56 9.78 9.47
C THR A 92 0.53 10.73 10.05
N GLY A 93 -0.63 10.24 10.47
CA GLY A 93 -1.64 11.05 11.17
C GLY A 93 -1.14 11.60 12.50
N PHE A 94 -0.25 10.87 13.19
CA PHE A 94 0.37 11.31 14.44
C PHE A 94 1.67 12.13 14.24
N LYS A 95 2.41 11.89 13.15
CA LYS A 95 3.71 12.53 12.88
C LYS A 95 3.86 12.87 11.39
N GLU A 96 3.42 14.05 10.98
CA GLU A 96 3.49 14.51 9.58
C GLU A 96 4.91 14.47 8.98
N LYS A 97 5.94 14.80 9.78
CA LYS A 97 7.34 14.78 9.33
C LYS A 97 7.86 13.39 8.93
N SER A 98 7.17 12.32 9.35
CA SER A 98 7.55 10.93 9.02
C SER A 98 7.03 10.48 7.65
N GLY A 99 6.18 11.26 6.99
CA GLY A 99 5.49 10.86 5.77
C GLY A 99 6.44 10.50 4.63
N LEU A 100 7.45 11.35 4.36
CA LEU A 100 8.42 11.10 3.28
C LEU A 100 9.24 9.83 3.54
N LEU A 101 9.75 9.67 4.77
CA LEU A 101 10.54 8.49 5.14
C LEU A 101 9.72 7.20 5.01
N LEU A 102 8.47 7.21 5.49
CA LEU A 102 7.60 6.04 5.41
C LEU A 102 7.22 5.70 3.96
N ASN A 103 7.00 6.72 3.13
CA ASN A 103 6.77 6.51 1.69
C ASN A 103 7.98 5.89 1.01
N LEU A 104 9.19 6.34 1.33
CA LEU A 104 10.42 5.78 0.80
C LEU A 104 10.60 4.32 1.23
N ILE A 105 10.34 4.02 2.51
CA ILE A 105 10.37 2.64 3.02
C ILE A 105 9.33 1.78 2.29
N THR A 106 8.10 2.29 2.08
CA THR A 106 7.07 1.59 1.31
C THR A 106 7.54 1.25 -0.10
N LEU A 107 8.20 2.19 -0.78
CA LEU A 107 8.74 1.99 -2.13
C LEU A 107 9.82 0.90 -2.13
N ILE A 108 10.76 0.96 -1.19
CA ILE A 108 11.81 -0.05 -1.05
C ILE A 108 11.20 -1.44 -0.80
N LEU A 109 10.25 -1.54 0.12
CA LEU A 109 9.56 -2.80 0.43
C LEU A 109 8.78 -3.35 -0.77
N ALA A 110 8.13 -2.45 -1.55
CA ALA A 110 7.42 -2.83 -2.77
C ALA A 110 8.38 -3.39 -3.84
N PHE A 111 9.57 -2.79 -4.01
CA PHE A 111 10.61 -3.30 -4.91
C PHE A 111 11.15 -4.67 -4.45
N ILE A 112 11.46 -4.82 -3.16
CA ILE A 112 11.93 -6.12 -2.62
C ILE A 112 10.86 -7.19 -2.83
N LEU A 113 9.59 -6.88 -2.53
CA LEU A 113 8.48 -7.81 -2.78
C LEU A 113 8.38 -8.16 -4.28
N GLY A 114 8.50 -7.15 -5.16
CA GLY A 114 8.50 -7.36 -6.61
C GLY A 114 9.61 -8.31 -7.05
N MET A 115 10.83 -8.14 -6.53
CA MET A 115 11.97 -9.02 -6.82
C MET A 115 11.74 -10.46 -6.33
N LEU A 116 11.22 -10.63 -5.14
CA LEU A 116 10.88 -11.95 -4.61
C LEU A 116 9.81 -12.65 -5.45
N VAL A 117 8.77 -11.91 -5.84
CA VAL A 117 7.67 -12.45 -6.65
C VAL A 117 8.11 -12.79 -8.07
N ILE A 118 8.96 -11.96 -8.72
CA ILE A 118 9.41 -12.22 -10.09
C ILE A 118 10.29 -13.46 -10.19
N ILE A 119 11.06 -13.75 -9.12
CA ILE A 119 11.87 -14.99 -9.03
C ILE A 119 10.93 -16.21 -9.01
N GLU A 120 9.79 -16.11 -8.35
CA GLU A 120 8.84 -17.22 -8.28
C GLU A 120 7.97 -17.32 -9.53
N SER A 121 7.48 -16.20 -10.05
CA SER A 121 6.64 -16.17 -11.27
C SER A 121 6.54 -14.77 -11.86
N LYS A 122 6.98 -14.62 -13.12
CA LYS A 122 6.82 -13.37 -13.88
C LYS A 122 5.37 -12.95 -14.07
N TYR A 123 4.45 -13.90 -14.15
CA TYR A 123 3.03 -13.59 -14.32
C TYR A 123 2.42 -13.03 -13.03
N ILE A 124 2.82 -13.53 -11.87
CA ILE A 124 2.34 -13.03 -10.58
C ILE A 124 2.87 -11.62 -10.33
N PHE A 125 4.09 -11.31 -10.78
CA PHE A 125 4.71 -9.99 -10.64
C PHE A 125 3.86 -8.87 -11.25
N LEU A 126 3.11 -9.13 -12.33
CA LEU A 126 2.25 -8.12 -12.96
C LEU A 126 1.24 -7.50 -11.97
N TYR A 127 0.80 -8.26 -10.97
CA TYR A 127 -0.13 -7.78 -9.94
C TYR A 127 0.55 -6.98 -8.82
N ILE A 128 1.89 -6.95 -8.76
CA ILE A 128 2.66 -6.10 -7.84
C ILE A 128 2.96 -4.74 -8.45
N ILE A 129 2.97 -4.62 -9.78
CA ILE A 129 3.27 -3.36 -10.48
C ILE A 129 2.43 -2.18 -9.97
N PRO A 130 1.10 -2.29 -9.76
CA PRO A 130 0.31 -1.18 -9.25
C PRO A 130 0.78 -0.65 -7.89
N LEU A 131 1.25 -1.52 -6.99
CA LEU A 131 1.83 -1.09 -5.71
C LEU A 131 3.11 -0.28 -5.92
N ILE A 132 4.02 -0.76 -6.78
CA ILE A 132 5.30 -0.09 -7.08
C ILE A 132 5.04 1.28 -7.71
N LEU A 133 4.16 1.34 -8.72
CA LEU A 133 3.83 2.60 -9.40
C LEU A 133 3.18 3.60 -8.46
N TRP A 134 2.27 3.14 -7.60
CA TRP A 134 1.62 4.00 -6.62
C TRP A 134 2.62 4.55 -5.60
N ALA A 135 3.48 3.69 -5.04
CA ALA A 135 4.51 4.10 -4.10
C ALA A 135 5.50 5.09 -4.74
N ALA A 136 5.93 4.87 -5.99
CA ALA A 136 6.78 5.79 -6.73
C ALA A 136 6.09 7.15 -6.95
N TYR A 137 4.84 7.14 -7.40
CA TYR A 137 4.05 8.36 -7.61
C TYR A 137 3.95 9.20 -6.33
N VAL A 138 3.61 8.58 -5.20
CA VAL A 138 3.47 9.29 -3.93
C VAL A 138 4.81 9.89 -3.49
N ASN A 139 5.92 9.18 -3.66
CA ASN A 139 7.26 9.73 -3.35
C ASN A 139 7.59 10.94 -4.21
N ILE A 140 7.34 10.90 -5.52
CA ILE A 140 7.56 12.04 -6.43
C ILE A 140 6.71 13.25 -5.99
N ALA A 141 5.42 13.03 -5.70
CA ALA A 141 4.53 14.09 -5.25
C ALA A 141 5.02 14.77 -3.96
N TYR A 142 5.53 14.00 -3.00
CA TYR A 142 6.10 14.53 -1.76
C TYR A 142 7.40 15.31 -1.98
N VAL A 143 8.30 14.82 -2.83
CA VAL A 143 9.57 15.52 -3.14
C VAL A 143 9.30 16.87 -3.79
N ILE A 144 8.36 16.92 -4.75
CA ILE A 144 7.97 18.19 -5.40
C ILE A 144 7.38 19.15 -4.36
N GLN A 145 6.51 18.66 -3.47
CA GLN A 145 5.94 19.48 -2.40
C GLN A 145 7.03 20.08 -1.50
N CYS A 146 8.00 19.27 -1.08
CA CYS A 146 9.11 19.76 -0.25
C CYS A 146 9.94 20.81 -0.98
N SER A 147 10.17 20.67 -2.28
CA SER A 147 10.97 21.63 -3.06
C SER A 147 10.29 23.00 -3.21
N GLU A 148 8.96 23.07 -3.19
CA GLU A 148 8.21 24.32 -3.26
C GLU A 148 8.23 25.10 -1.94
N PHE A 149 8.47 24.43 -0.80
CA PHE A 149 8.59 25.11 0.49
C PHE A 149 9.95 25.81 0.72
N TYR A 150 10.96 25.50 -0.11
CA TYR A 150 12.30 26.10 0.01
C TYR A 150 12.57 27.18 -1.05
N LYS A 151 11.57 27.54 -1.83
CA LYS A 151 11.60 28.71 -2.74
C LYS A 151 10.84 29.88 -2.15
#